data_5dbcad36e56a43f70f7a556ecce13451
#
_entry.id   5dbcad36e56a43f70f7a556ecce13451
#
_cell.length_a   1.000
_cell.length_b   1.000
_cell.length_c   1.000
_cell.angle_alpha   90.00
_cell.angle_beta   90.00
_cell.angle_gamma   90.00
#
_symmetry.space_group_name_H-M   'P 1'
#
loop_
_entity.id
_entity.type
_entity.pdbx_description
1 polymer ?
#
loop_
_entity_poly.entity_id
_entity_poly.type
_entity_poly.pdbx_seq_one_letter_code
_entity_poly.pdbx_strand_id
1 'polypeptide(L)'
;MARFGKTSALIAAFAVLTVPGLASGEPAAVQAPAPDRVQVRGSEFDLVLSKQKLRPGKVIIQFLNDGEDPHDLQIMRTGDDSQFGFGMVGPTAYENLETGLKKKSSYVLWCSLPGHREAGMEALLRTKKRRR
;
A
#
# COMPACT_ATOMS: atom_id res chain seq x y z
N MET A 1 24.69 13.46 87.10
CA MET A 1 23.57 12.49 87.13
C MET A 1 22.66 12.75 85.93
N ALA A 2 22.80 11.96 84.86
CA ALA A 2 22.04 12.08 83.61
C ALA A 2 20.95 11.01 83.59
N ARG A 3 19.70 11.43 83.42
CA ARG A 3 18.55 10.52 83.24
C ARG A 3 18.28 10.33 81.74
N PHE A 4 18.44 9.09 81.30
CA PHE A 4 18.03 8.69 79.95
C PHE A 4 16.52 8.53 79.85
N GLY A 5 15.89 9.31 79.03
CA GLY A 5 14.49 9.15 78.62
C GLY A 5 14.37 8.14 77.47
N LYS A 6 13.56 7.11 77.67
CA LYS A 6 13.23 6.12 76.60
C LYS A 6 12.11 6.68 75.77
N THR A 7 12.36 7.01 74.51
CA THR A 7 11.34 7.33 73.51
C THR A 7 10.93 6.05 72.79
N SER A 8 9.71 5.61 73.02
CA SER A 8 9.07 4.51 72.26
C SER A 8 8.67 5.01 70.87
N ALA A 9 9.25 4.42 69.83
CA ALA A 9 8.84 4.65 68.47
C ALA A 9 7.62 3.76 68.11
N LEU A 10 6.49 4.37 67.84
CA LEU A 10 5.32 3.70 67.27
C LEU A 10 5.59 3.48 65.77
N ILE A 11 5.70 2.25 65.33
CA ILE A 11 5.76 1.87 63.95
C ILE A 11 4.31 1.75 63.41
N ALA A 12 3.88 2.71 62.65
CA ALA A 12 2.61 2.65 61.93
C ALA A 12 2.77 1.77 60.68
N ALA A 13 2.15 0.60 60.67
CA ALA A 13 2.11 -0.29 59.51
C ALA A 13 1.09 0.28 58.50
N PHE A 14 1.60 0.80 57.38
CA PHE A 14 0.75 1.16 56.25
C PHE A 14 0.43 -0.10 55.45
N ALA A 15 -0.84 -0.53 55.50
CA ALA A 15 -1.35 -1.58 54.61
C ALA A 15 -1.56 -0.99 53.24
N VAL A 16 -0.71 -1.41 52.26
CA VAL A 16 -0.88 -1.07 50.86
C VAL A 16 -1.98 -1.97 50.30
N LEU A 17 -3.16 -1.41 50.07
CA LEU A 17 -4.22 -2.06 49.31
C LEU A 17 -3.83 -2.04 47.81
N THR A 18 -3.41 -3.19 47.30
CA THR A 18 -3.23 -3.39 45.85
C THR A 18 -4.61 -3.56 45.22
N VAL A 19 -5.06 -2.54 44.50
CA VAL A 19 -6.24 -2.61 43.65
C VAL A 19 -5.86 -3.39 42.39
N PRO A 20 -6.52 -4.53 42.05
CA PRO A 20 -6.27 -5.19 40.76
C PRO A 20 -6.78 -4.24 39.67
N GLY A 21 -5.82 -3.76 38.86
CA GLY A 21 -6.10 -2.93 37.69
C GLY A 21 -6.96 -3.72 36.70
N LEU A 22 -8.16 -3.23 36.42
CA LEU A 22 -8.96 -3.66 35.28
C LEU A 22 -8.16 -3.33 34.02
N ALA A 23 -7.55 -4.34 33.43
CA ALA A 23 -6.95 -4.22 32.09
C ALA A 23 -8.09 -3.94 31.11
N SER A 24 -8.29 -2.66 30.78
CA SER A 24 -9.15 -2.25 29.66
C SER A 24 -8.46 -2.73 28.38
N GLY A 25 -8.88 -3.89 27.88
CA GLY A 25 -8.47 -4.37 26.57
C GLY A 25 -8.98 -3.40 25.51
N GLU A 26 -8.11 -2.56 24.97
CA GLU A 26 -8.43 -1.79 23.77
C GLU A 26 -8.86 -2.75 22.67
N PRO A 27 -10.02 -2.49 21.99
CA PRO A 27 -10.42 -3.32 20.87
C PRO A 27 -9.33 -3.24 19.81
N ALA A 28 -8.76 -4.39 19.45
CA ALA A 28 -7.78 -4.48 18.37
C ALA A 28 -8.38 -3.85 17.11
N ALA A 29 -7.83 -2.72 16.66
CA ALA A 29 -8.26 -2.05 15.46
C ALA A 29 -8.16 -3.04 14.29
N VAL A 30 -9.29 -3.35 13.65
CA VAL A 30 -9.33 -4.20 12.45
C VAL A 30 -8.55 -3.46 11.36
N GLN A 31 -7.30 -3.83 11.16
CA GLN A 31 -6.46 -3.23 10.13
C GLN A 31 -7.06 -3.53 8.76
N ALA A 32 -7.25 -2.49 7.95
CA ALA A 32 -7.64 -2.65 6.57
C ALA A 32 -6.62 -3.54 5.83
N PRO A 33 -7.06 -4.44 4.93
CA PRO A 33 -6.14 -5.31 4.22
C PRO A 33 -5.11 -4.50 3.44
N ALA A 34 -3.87 -4.93 3.45
CA ALA A 34 -2.78 -4.29 2.72
C ALA A 34 -3.13 -4.15 1.22
N PRO A 35 -2.73 -3.04 0.57
CA PRO A 35 -2.98 -2.83 -0.86
C PRO A 35 -2.34 -3.95 -1.69
N ASP A 36 -3.01 -4.36 -2.76
CA ASP A 36 -2.42 -5.28 -3.73
C ASP A 36 -1.37 -4.53 -4.56
N ARG A 37 -0.40 -5.25 -5.14
CA ARG A 37 0.71 -4.64 -5.89
C ARG A 37 0.88 -5.31 -7.22
N VAL A 38 1.23 -4.50 -8.24
CA VAL A 38 1.66 -4.96 -9.56
C VAL A 38 2.84 -4.12 -10.01
N GLN A 39 3.85 -4.78 -10.56
CA GLN A 39 4.90 -4.12 -11.32
C GLN A 39 4.57 -4.24 -12.80
N VAL A 40 4.67 -3.13 -13.51
CA VAL A 40 4.61 -3.02 -14.95
C VAL A 40 6.00 -2.67 -15.43
N ARG A 41 6.62 -3.54 -16.21
CA ARG A 41 7.91 -3.28 -16.85
C ARG A 41 7.67 -2.85 -18.28
N GLY A 42 8.19 -1.69 -18.64
CA GLY A 42 8.16 -1.17 -20.01
C GLY A 42 9.52 -1.29 -20.65
N SER A 43 9.55 -1.75 -21.88
CA SER A 43 10.72 -1.71 -22.80
C SER A 43 10.22 -1.43 -24.20
N GLU A 44 11.11 -1.30 -25.17
CA GLU A 44 10.78 -1.08 -26.60
C GLU A 44 10.23 -2.38 -27.21
N PHE A 45 9.07 -2.46 -27.53
CA PHE A 45 7.75 -1.92 -27.46
C PHE A 45 6.84 -2.90 -26.70
N ASP A 46 7.17 -3.19 -25.47
CA ASP A 46 6.47 -4.20 -24.68
C ASP A 46 6.10 -3.70 -23.27
N LEU A 47 5.00 -4.20 -22.74
CA LEU A 47 4.55 -3.99 -21.35
C LEU A 47 4.32 -5.34 -20.68
N VAL A 48 5.15 -5.68 -19.71
CA VAL A 48 5.04 -6.92 -18.94
C VAL A 48 4.53 -6.65 -17.53
N LEU A 49 3.43 -7.31 -17.16
CA LEU A 49 2.85 -7.21 -15.82
C LEU A 49 3.29 -8.39 -14.95
N SER A 50 3.75 -8.12 -13.73
CA SER A 50 4.04 -9.16 -12.74
C SER A 50 2.81 -9.96 -12.32
N LYS A 51 1.61 -9.38 -12.51
CA LYS A 51 0.30 -10.03 -12.30
C LYS A 51 -0.73 -9.45 -13.26
N GLN A 52 -1.52 -10.28 -13.89
CA GLN A 52 -2.63 -9.85 -14.75
C GLN A 52 -3.96 -9.69 -14.01
N LYS A 53 -4.06 -10.14 -12.75
CA LYS A 53 -5.29 -10.09 -11.94
C LYS A 53 -4.98 -9.60 -10.53
N LEU A 54 -5.59 -8.48 -10.13
CA LEU A 54 -5.48 -7.89 -8.82
C LEU A 54 -6.78 -8.01 -8.01
N ARG A 55 -6.66 -7.85 -6.69
CA ARG A 55 -7.81 -7.58 -5.84
C ARG A 55 -8.31 -6.16 -6.10
N PRO A 56 -9.63 -5.91 -6.11
CA PRO A 56 -10.17 -4.55 -6.19
C PRO A 56 -9.93 -3.78 -4.90
N GLY A 57 -9.96 -2.45 -4.97
CA GLY A 57 -9.70 -1.54 -3.87
C GLY A 57 -8.34 -0.85 -4.02
N LYS A 58 -7.71 -0.50 -2.92
CA LYS A 58 -6.38 0.13 -2.95
C LYS A 58 -5.34 -0.80 -3.57
N VAL A 59 -4.60 -0.28 -4.54
CA VAL A 59 -3.49 -0.97 -5.21
C VAL A 59 -2.31 -0.03 -5.36
N ILE A 60 -1.13 -0.60 -5.41
CA ILE A 60 0.10 0.10 -5.77
C ILE A 60 0.55 -0.45 -7.11
N ILE A 61 0.62 0.42 -8.10
CA ILE A 61 1.16 0.13 -9.42
C ILE A 61 2.57 0.71 -9.44
N GLN A 62 3.56 -0.11 -9.71
CA GLN A 62 4.93 0.33 -9.94
C GLN A 62 5.21 0.24 -11.44
N PHE A 63 5.56 1.35 -12.07
CA PHE A 63 6.06 1.37 -13.44
C PHE A 63 7.59 1.45 -13.42
N LEU A 64 8.24 0.44 -13.96
CA LEU A 64 9.68 0.35 -14.14
C LEU A 64 9.97 0.45 -15.65
N ASN A 65 10.72 1.47 -16.04
CA ASN A 65 11.27 1.54 -17.39
C ASN A 65 12.56 0.72 -17.46
N ASP A 66 12.50 -0.42 -18.13
CA ASP A 66 13.60 -1.36 -18.33
C ASP A 66 14.17 -1.26 -19.77
N GLY A 67 13.74 -0.24 -20.52
CA GLY A 67 14.17 0.07 -21.86
C GLY A 67 15.31 1.08 -21.93
N GLU A 68 15.71 1.42 -23.16
CA GLU A 68 16.76 2.39 -23.45
C GLU A 68 16.21 3.81 -23.63
N ASP A 69 14.95 3.94 -24.04
CA ASP A 69 14.25 5.20 -24.24
C ASP A 69 13.32 5.55 -23.04
N PRO A 70 13.01 6.83 -22.83
CA PRO A 70 11.97 7.22 -21.87
C PRO A 70 10.59 6.71 -22.33
N HIS A 71 9.79 6.21 -21.39
CA HIS A 71 8.42 5.75 -21.62
C HIS A 71 7.45 6.37 -20.61
N ASP A 72 6.19 6.51 -20.97
CA ASP A 72 5.10 6.78 -20.05
C ASP A 72 4.23 5.53 -19.87
N LEU A 73 3.28 5.58 -18.94
CA LEU A 73 2.27 4.55 -18.77
C LEU A 73 0.90 5.19 -18.54
N GLN A 74 0.02 5.02 -19.49
CA GLN A 74 -1.38 5.41 -19.40
C GLN A 74 -2.23 4.21 -19.03
N ILE A 75 -3.26 4.43 -18.21
CA ILE A 75 -4.15 3.38 -17.70
C ILE A 75 -5.59 3.88 -17.83
N MET A 76 -6.44 3.09 -18.48
CA MET A 76 -7.86 3.40 -18.64
C MET A 76 -8.71 2.18 -18.36
N ARG A 77 -9.80 2.36 -17.60
CA ARG A 77 -10.78 1.30 -17.40
C ARG A 77 -11.62 1.13 -18.66
N THR A 78 -11.77 -0.10 -19.13
CA THR A 78 -12.64 -0.40 -20.29
C THR A 78 -14.08 0.01 -20.01
N GLY A 79 -14.67 0.81 -20.92
CA GLY A 79 -16.01 1.36 -20.78
C GLY A 79 -16.11 2.59 -19.88
N ASP A 80 -14.99 3.25 -19.64
CA ASP A 80 -14.89 4.52 -18.91
C ASP A 80 -13.89 5.42 -19.64
N ASP A 81 -14.14 6.71 -19.68
CA ASP A 81 -13.24 7.68 -20.32
C ASP A 81 -12.18 8.23 -19.34
N SER A 82 -12.22 7.80 -18.09
CA SER A 82 -11.25 8.23 -17.08
C SER A 82 -9.89 7.56 -17.29
N GLN A 83 -8.88 8.38 -17.57
CA GLN A 83 -7.51 7.98 -17.78
C GLN A 83 -6.65 8.49 -16.62
N PHE A 84 -5.72 7.68 -16.19
CA PHE A 84 -4.69 8.03 -15.20
C PHE A 84 -3.41 7.27 -15.53
N GLY A 85 -2.31 7.60 -14.88
CA GLY A 85 -1.05 6.89 -15.13
C GLY A 85 0.16 7.68 -14.67
N PHE A 86 1.26 7.45 -15.35
CA PHE A 86 2.56 8.04 -15.08
C PHE A 86 2.94 8.97 -16.22
N GLY A 87 3.71 10.01 -15.90
CA GLY A 87 4.42 10.80 -16.90
C GLY A 87 5.62 10.03 -17.46
N MET A 88 6.53 10.77 -18.09
CA MET A 88 7.75 10.19 -18.66
C MET A 88 8.68 9.67 -17.56
N VAL A 89 8.99 8.39 -17.65
CA VAL A 89 9.95 7.71 -16.76
C VAL A 89 11.18 7.38 -17.61
N GLY A 90 12.34 7.86 -17.18
CA GLY A 90 13.61 7.63 -17.89
C GLY A 90 14.10 6.18 -17.77
N PRO A 91 15.07 5.78 -18.60
CA PRO A 91 15.69 4.46 -18.56
C PRO A 91 16.17 4.07 -17.15
N THR A 92 15.94 2.82 -16.75
CA THR A 92 16.28 2.24 -15.45
C THR A 92 15.58 2.86 -14.24
N ALA A 93 14.75 3.89 -14.45
CA ALA A 93 13.97 4.54 -13.39
C ALA A 93 12.63 3.82 -13.16
N TYR A 94 12.05 4.05 -11.98
CA TYR A 94 10.70 3.57 -11.66
C TYR A 94 9.93 4.62 -10.88
N GLU A 95 8.60 4.54 -10.96
CA GLU A 95 7.68 5.33 -10.16
C GLU A 95 6.58 4.44 -9.57
N ASN A 96 5.99 4.87 -8.46
CA ASN A 96 4.88 4.19 -7.81
C ASN A 96 3.64 5.09 -7.82
N LEU A 97 2.49 4.49 -8.12
CA LEU A 97 1.18 5.14 -8.06
C LEU A 97 0.26 4.34 -7.15
N GLU A 98 -0.26 4.97 -6.11
CA GLU A 98 -1.38 4.43 -5.33
C GLU A 98 -2.70 4.87 -5.95
N THR A 99 -3.59 3.92 -6.22
CA THR A 99 -4.89 4.19 -6.81
C THR A 99 -5.94 3.18 -6.34
N GLY A 100 -7.22 3.47 -6.65
CA GLY A 100 -8.33 2.57 -6.38
C GLY A 100 -8.83 1.87 -7.64
N LEU A 101 -8.74 0.55 -7.73
CA LEU A 101 -9.29 -0.20 -8.84
C LEU A 101 -10.70 -0.74 -8.52
N LYS A 102 -11.64 -0.59 -9.45
CA LYS A 102 -13.02 -1.07 -9.32
C LYS A 102 -13.08 -2.58 -9.47
N LYS A 103 -14.06 -3.22 -8.80
CA LYS A 103 -14.29 -4.67 -8.89
C LYS A 103 -14.79 -5.09 -10.27
N LYS A 104 -14.45 -6.32 -10.70
CA LYS A 104 -14.90 -6.91 -11.98
C LYS A 104 -14.63 -6.01 -13.18
N SER A 105 -13.48 -5.37 -13.23
CA SER A 105 -13.13 -4.39 -14.27
C SER A 105 -11.89 -4.85 -15.02
N SER A 106 -11.80 -4.40 -16.28
CA SER A 106 -10.61 -4.51 -17.10
C SER A 106 -10.00 -3.13 -17.31
N TYR A 107 -8.68 -3.07 -17.35
CA TYR A 107 -7.91 -1.85 -17.57
C TYR A 107 -6.94 -2.10 -18.71
N VAL A 108 -6.93 -1.20 -19.67
CA VAL A 108 -5.93 -1.18 -20.73
C VAL A 108 -4.80 -0.27 -20.27
N LEU A 109 -3.58 -0.73 -20.41
CA LEU A 109 -2.35 -0.02 -20.12
C LEU A 109 -1.58 0.15 -21.41
N TRP A 110 -1.04 1.34 -21.69
CA TRP A 110 -0.24 1.57 -22.90
C TRP A 110 0.75 2.72 -22.69
N CYS A 111 1.78 2.76 -23.52
CA CYS A 111 2.63 3.93 -23.68
C CYS A 111 1.99 4.89 -24.69
N SER A 112 1.90 6.18 -24.37
CA SER A 112 1.25 7.18 -25.23
C SER A 112 2.18 7.84 -26.24
N LEU A 113 3.45 7.47 -26.24
CA LEU A 113 4.39 7.96 -27.25
C LEU A 113 3.97 7.53 -28.66
N PRO A 114 4.12 8.41 -29.66
CA PRO A 114 3.74 8.08 -31.04
C PRO A 114 4.36 6.77 -31.53
N GLY A 115 3.53 5.88 -32.05
CA GLY A 115 3.97 4.59 -32.62
C GLY A 115 4.25 3.47 -31.61
N HIS A 116 4.38 3.76 -30.30
CA HIS A 116 4.72 2.74 -29.31
C HIS A 116 3.59 1.76 -29.06
N ARG A 117 2.37 2.27 -28.90
CA ARG A 117 1.18 1.43 -28.72
C ARG A 117 0.92 0.54 -29.96
N GLU A 118 1.03 1.12 -31.15
CA GLU A 118 0.86 0.43 -32.43
C GLU A 118 1.92 -0.66 -32.64
N ALA A 119 3.11 -0.47 -32.09
CA ALA A 119 4.19 -1.46 -32.12
C ALA A 119 4.01 -2.59 -31.08
N GLY A 120 3.00 -2.48 -30.19
CA GLY A 120 2.67 -3.53 -29.21
C GLY A 120 2.82 -3.13 -27.75
N MET A 121 3.22 -1.88 -27.46
CA MET A 121 3.40 -1.43 -26.06
C MET A 121 2.06 -1.18 -25.38
N GLU A 122 1.30 -2.27 -25.20
CA GLU A 122 -0.01 -2.33 -24.58
C GLU A 122 -0.16 -3.61 -23.73
N ALA A 123 -0.90 -3.52 -22.63
CA ALA A 123 -1.18 -4.66 -21.77
C ALA A 123 -2.59 -4.58 -21.15
N LEU A 124 -3.10 -5.71 -20.66
CA LEU A 124 -4.41 -5.83 -20.05
C LEU A 124 -4.30 -6.26 -18.58
N LEU A 125 -4.85 -5.45 -17.68
CA LEU A 125 -4.97 -5.73 -16.26
C LEU A 125 -6.44 -5.94 -15.90
N ARG A 126 -6.74 -6.93 -15.04
CA ARG A 126 -8.10 -7.25 -14.60
C ARG A 126 -8.21 -7.25 -13.08
N THR A 127 -9.39 -6.93 -12.57
CA THR A 127 -9.70 -7.08 -11.15
C THR A 127 -10.65 -8.24 -10.90
N LYS A 128 -10.42 -8.94 -9.78
CA LYS A 128 -11.24 -10.06 -9.32
C LYS A 128 -12.60 -9.55 -8.80
N LYS A 129 -13.54 -10.49 -8.62
CA LYS A 129 -14.70 -10.26 -7.74
C LYS A 129 -14.19 -10.07 -6.31
N ARG A 130 -14.79 -9.14 -5.56
CA ARG A 130 -14.51 -9.04 -4.12
C ARG A 130 -14.99 -10.36 -3.47
N ARG A 131 -14.10 -11.08 -2.79
CA ARG A 131 -14.53 -12.15 -1.89
C ARG A 131 -15.24 -11.51 -0.70
N ARG A 132 -16.40 -12.01 -0.37
CA ARG A 132 -17.10 -11.68 0.89
C ARG A 132 -16.36 -12.32 2.04
#